data_64d901262dbb0b8ab7582fe8bd35f854
#
_entry.id   64d901262dbb0b8ab7582fe8bd35f854
#
_cell.length_a   1.000
_cell.length_b   1.000
_cell.length_c   1.000
_cell.angle_alpha   90.00
_cell.angle_beta   90.00
_cell.angle_gamma   90.00
#
_symmetry.space_group_name_H-M   'P 1'
#
loop_
_entity.id
_entity.type
_entity.pdbx_description
1 polymer ?
#
loop_
_entity_poly.entity_id
_entity_poly.type
_entity_poly.pdbx_seq_one_letter_code
_entity_poly.pdbx_strand_id
1 'polypeptide(L)' 'MAKIKDYQRSKLGLLLDQRGLTLKDFAEQVFEKTGYLIAVTNLSNYCTGLKPIKKIEIAMYFANTLEVPITEIL' A
#
# COMPACT_ATOMS: atom_id res chain seq x y z
N MET A 1 -2.01 -20.29 11.83
CA MET A 1 -1.55 -19.82 11.62
C MET A 1 -1.02 -19.50 10.77
N ALA A 2 -0.89 -19.59 10.41
CA ALA A 2 -0.35 -19.30 9.98
C ALA A 2 0.12 -18.80 9.30
N LYS A 3 0.38 -18.85 8.87
CA LYS A 3 0.73 -18.40 8.39
C LYS A 3 1.28 -17.57 7.54
N ILE A 4 1.09 -17.31 7.10
CA ILE A 4 1.38 -16.17 6.53
C ILE A 4 2.72 -15.65 6.70
N LYS A 5 3.31 -15.92 7.67
CA LYS A 5 4.54 -15.43 7.94
C LYS A 5 5.59 -15.88 7.02
N ASP A 6 5.26 -16.74 6.14
CA ASP A 6 6.25 -17.26 5.24
C ASP A 6 6.61 -16.30 4.15
N TYR A 7 5.81 -15.30 3.86
CA TYR A 7 6.23 -14.33 2.88
C TYR A 7 6.28 -12.97 3.51
N GLN A 8 7.13 -12.15 2.93
CA GLN A 8 7.36 -10.84 3.47
C GLN A 8 6.38 -9.86 2.93
N ARG A 9 5.97 -8.94 3.78
CA ARG A 9 5.13 -7.85 3.34
C ARG A 9 5.96 -6.58 3.33
N SER A 10 5.65 -5.70 2.39
CA SER A 10 6.32 -4.40 2.34
C SER A 10 5.85 -3.55 3.51
N LYS A 11 6.51 -2.41 3.70
CA LYS A 11 6.08 -1.47 4.72
C LYS A 11 4.64 -1.03 4.49
N LEU A 12 4.28 -0.82 3.23
CA LEU A 12 2.90 -0.45 2.89
C LEU A 12 1.93 -1.53 3.32
N GLY A 13 2.25 -2.79 3.02
CA GLY A 13 1.37 -3.90 3.41
C GLY A 13 1.18 -3.98 4.90
N LEU A 14 2.25 -3.78 5.65
CA LEU A 14 2.17 -3.81 7.11
C LEU A 14 1.32 -2.68 7.65
N LEU A 15 1.45 -1.49 7.06
CA LEU A 15 0.63 -0.36 7.47
C LEU A 15 -0.85 -0.62 7.26
N LEU A 16 -1.21 -1.19 6.11
CA LEU A 16 -2.60 -1.49 5.84
C LEU A 16 -3.14 -2.51 6.81
N ASP A 17 -2.34 -3.52 7.14
CA ASP A 17 -2.74 -4.51 8.14
C ASP A 17 -2.98 -3.87 9.49
N GLN A 18 -2.09 -2.98 9.90
CA GLN A 18 -2.24 -2.29 11.19
C GLN A 18 -3.49 -1.45 11.26
N ARG A 19 -3.91 -0.91 10.13
CA ARG A 19 -5.08 -0.04 10.08
C ARG A 19 -6.36 -0.80 9.75
N GLY A 20 -6.26 -2.09 9.49
CA GLY A 20 -7.43 -2.89 9.16
C GLY A 20 -8.04 -2.55 7.82
N LEU A 21 -7.23 -2.04 6.89
CA LEU A 21 -7.71 -1.67 5.57
C LEU A 21 -7.53 -2.82 4.60
N THR A 22 -8.57 -3.09 3.82
CA THR A 22 -8.45 -4.04 2.73
C THR A 22 -7.83 -3.34 1.53
N LEU A 23 -7.36 -4.13 0.57
CA LEU A 23 -6.79 -3.57 -0.65
C LEU A 23 -7.81 -2.73 -1.40
N LYS A 24 -9.05 -3.22 -1.46
CA LYS A 24 -10.11 -2.50 -2.16
C LYS A 24 -10.38 -1.17 -1.47
N ASP A 25 -10.48 -1.17 -0.14
CA ASP A 25 -10.72 0.05 0.62
C ASP A 25 -9.62 1.06 0.39
N PHE A 26 -8.37 0.60 0.43
CA PHE A 26 -7.26 1.51 0.26
C PHE A 26 -7.22 2.08 -1.16
N ALA A 27 -7.46 1.22 -2.16
CA ALA A 27 -7.47 1.69 -3.55
C ALA A 27 -8.52 2.79 -3.74
N GLU A 28 -9.70 2.62 -3.12
CA GLU A 28 -10.74 3.63 -3.20
C GLU A 28 -10.32 4.93 -2.51
N GLN A 29 -9.69 4.83 -1.36
CA GLN A 29 -9.23 6.01 -0.64
C GLN A 29 -8.16 6.76 -1.42
N VAL A 30 -7.24 6.04 -2.04
CA VAL A 30 -6.20 6.67 -2.85
C VAL A 30 -6.84 7.47 -3.97
N PHE A 31 -7.81 6.87 -4.66
CA PHE A 31 -8.46 7.56 -5.75
C PHE A 31 -9.21 8.79 -5.25
N GLU A 32 -9.91 8.67 -4.13
CA GLU A 32 -10.67 9.79 -3.59
C GLU A 32 -9.79 10.94 -3.15
N LYS A 33 -8.65 10.63 -2.57
CA LYS A 33 -7.79 11.67 -2.02
C LYS A 33 -6.80 12.25 -3.02
N THR A 34 -6.34 11.45 -3.97
CA THR A 34 -5.28 11.88 -4.87
C THR A 34 -5.67 11.86 -6.33
N GLY A 35 -6.76 11.20 -6.68
CA GLY A 35 -7.15 11.03 -8.08
C GLY A 35 -6.39 9.92 -8.78
N TYR A 36 -5.49 9.22 -8.09
CA TYR A 36 -4.70 8.17 -8.69
C TYR A 36 -5.48 6.87 -8.69
N LEU A 37 -5.71 6.33 -9.89
CA LEU A 37 -6.45 5.09 -10.04
C LEU A 37 -5.47 3.93 -10.11
N ILE A 38 -5.58 3.01 -9.17
CA ILE A 38 -4.69 1.85 -9.13
C ILE A 38 -5.53 0.58 -9.09
N ALA A 39 -5.14 -0.41 -9.88
CA ALA A 39 -5.81 -1.70 -9.85
C ALA A 39 -5.45 -2.44 -8.57
N VAL A 40 -6.42 -3.17 -8.02
CA VAL A 40 -6.19 -3.92 -6.79
C VAL A 40 -5.04 -4.92 -6.95
N THR A 41 -4.92 -5.51 -8.14
CA THR A 41 -3.82 -6.44 -8.41
C THR A 41 -2.46 -5.78 -8.27
N ASN A 42 -2.30 -4.58 -8.82
CA ASN A 42 -1.05 -3.85 -8.69
C ASN A 42 -0.79 -3.45 -7.25
N LEU A 43 -1.83 -3.03 -6.56
CA LEU A 43 -1.71 -2.66 -5.16
C LEU A 43 -1.27 -3.87 -4.33
N SER A 44 -1.82 -5.04 -4.62
CA SER A 44 -1.43 -6.27 -3.95
C SER A 44 0.06 -6.54 -4.13
N ASN A 45 0.57 -6.34 -5.35
CA ASN A 45 1.99 -6.56 -5.62
C ASN A 45 2.87 -5.62 -4.81
N TYR A 46 2.45 -4.38 -4.65
CA TYR A 46 3.19 -3.44 -3.81
C TYR A 46 3.12 -3.83 -2.35
N CYS A 47 1.98 -4.30 -1.88
CA CYS A 47 1.81 -4.64 -0.47
C CYS A 47 2.54 -5.90 -0.07
N THR A 48 2.69 -6.85 -0.98
CA THR A 48 3.40 -8.09 -0.69
C THR A 48 4.89 -7.99 -0.92
N GLY A 49 5.34 -6.90 -1.56
CA GLY A 49 6.75 -6.73 -1.86
C GLY A 49 7.19 -7.39 -3.15
N LEU A 50 6.26 -8.00 -3.90
CA LEU A 50 6.61 -8.57 -5.19
C LEU A 50 7.08 -7.50 -6.17
N LYS A 51 6.53 -6.30 -6.04
CA LYS A 51 6.87 -5.21 -6.93
C LYS A 51 7.27 -4.01 -6.07
N PRO A 52 8.50 -3.54 -6.19
CA PRO A 52 8.93 -2.38 -5.41
C PRO A 52 8.29 -1.11 -5.95
N ILE A 53 8.09 -0.15 -5.07
CA ILE A 53 7.61 1.16 -5.46
C ILE A 53 8.81 1.94 -5.95
N LYS A 54 8.93 2.08 -7.26
CA LYS A 54 10.09 2.75 -7.84
C LYS A 54 9.85 4.23 -8.10
N LYS A 55 8.58 4.61 -8.27
CA LYS A 55 8.26 6.00 -8.56
C LYS A 55 7.88 6.71 -7.27
N ILE A 56 8.59 7.79 -7.00
CA ILE A 56 8.33 8.54 -5.78
C ILE A 56 6.91 9.10 -5.79
N GLU A 57 6.37 9.39 -6.95
CA GLU A 57 5.00 9.90 -7.05
C GLU A 57 3.99 8.92 -6.49
N ILE A 58 4.18 7.64 -6.80
CA ILE A 58 3.26 6.61 -6.30
C ILE A 58 3.38 6.51 -4.79
N ALA A 59 4.60 6.53 -4.29
CA ALA A 59 4.81 6.49 -2.85
C ALA A 59 4.15 7.69 -2.17
N MET A 60 4.21 8.86 -2.79
CA MET A 60 3.58 10.06 -2.25
C MET A 60 2.06 9.93 -2.20
N TYR A 61 1.46 9.35 -3.24
CA TYR A 61 0.01 9.14 -3.23
C TYR A 61 -0.39 8.27 -2.03
N PHE A 62 0.34 7.19 -1.80
CA PHE A 62 0.03 6.30 -0.70
C PHE A 62 0.27 6.97 0.65
N ALA A 63 1.38 7.68 0.77
CA ALA A 63 1.71 8.36 2.02
C ALA A 63 0.67 9.42 2.35
N ASN A 64 0.24 10.19 1.36
CA ASN A 64 -0.78 11.21 1.57
C ASN A 64 -2.10 10.60 1.98
N THR A 65 -2.47 9.48 1.37
CA THR A 65 -3.72 8.82 1.69
C THR A 65 -3.72 8.34 3.14
N LEU A 66 -2.60 7.79 3.59
CA LEU A 66 -2.48 7.27 4.95
C LEU A 66 -2.06 8.35 5.95
N GLU A 67 -1.72 9.53 5.47
CA GLU A 67 -1.29 10.66 6.32
C GLU A 67 -0.05 10.29 7.13
N VAL A 68 0.92 9.69 6.46
CA VAL A 68 2.19 9.31 7.07
C VAL A 68 3.33 9.87 6.22
N PRO A 69 4.54 9.99 6.79
CA PRO A 69 5.70 10.37 5.99
C PRO A 69 5.99 9.33 4.92
N ILE A 70 6.56 9.76 3.81
CA ILE A 70 6.87 8.86 2.71
C ILE A 70 7.85 7.76 3.15
N THR A 71 8.65 8.03 4.16
CA THR A 71 9.60 7.04 4.69
C THR A 71 8.90 5.84 5.30
N GLU A 72 7.63 5.99 5.67
CA GLU A 72 6.84 4.87 6.19
C GLU A 72 6.39 3.94 5.07
N ILE A 73 6.44 4.40 3.84
CA ILE A 73 6.04 3.62 2.67
C ILE A 73 7.26 2.98 2.01
N LEU A 74 8.33 3.74 1.90
CA LEU A 74 9.56 3.27 1.29
C LEU A 74 10.41 2.53 2.30
#